data_783779ab236010edcff557d554fd4519
#
_entry.id   783779ab236010edcff557d554fd4519
#
_cell.length_a   1.000
_cell.length_b   1.000
_cell.length_c   1.000
_cell.angle_alpha   90.00
_cell.angle_beta   90.00
_cell.angle_gamma   90.00
#
_symmetry.space_group_name_H-M   'P 1'
#
loop_
_entity.id
_entity.type
_entity.pdbx_description
1 polymer ?
#
loop_
_entity_poly.entity_id
_entity_poly.type
_entity_poly.pdbx_seq_one_letter_code
_entity_poly.pdbx_strand_id
1 'polypeptide(L)'
;MFKLQEGDKIGIITPSNFLDYQTPLDPELKASLAHNRGINPRDSADLAVEYLKSLGLQPILGEHVYDKFRHMGGTPQNRADDFNKFIRDPEIKAVFCSTGGAGAQYMLPYLDYENLRKNPKPIFGISDASTLQIAAQSLSGCPSYNGF
;
A
#
# COMPACT_ATOMS: atom_id res chain seq x y z
N MET A 1 16.14 14.16 1.87
CA MET A 1 14.75 13.90 2.33
C MET A 1 13.96 13.45 1.11
N PHE A 2 13.28 12.30 1.19
CA PHE A 2 12.43 11.82 0.10
C PHE A 2 11.19 12.70 -0.02
N LYS A 3 10.79 13.05 -1.23
CA LYS A 3 9.61 13.88 -1.49
C LYS A 3 8.91 13.36 -2.74
N LEU A 4 7.64 12.99 -2.59
CA LEU A 4 6.76 12.68 -3.72
C LEU A 4 6.41 13.97 -4.46
N GLN A 5 6.28 13.89 -5.76
CA GLN A 5 5.91 14.97 -6.67
C GLN A 5 4.61 14.62 -7.40
N GLU A 6 3.95 15.64 -7.92
CA GLU A 6 2.79 15.44 -8.79
C GLU A 6 3.17 14.58 -10.00
N GLY A 7 2.33 13.61 -10.31
CA GLY A 7 2.58 12.63 -11.37
C GLY A 7 3.36 11.38 -10.94
N ASP A 8 3.91 11.33 -9.72
CA ASP A 8 4.63 10.15 -9.25
C ASP A 8 3.71 8.93 -9.12
N LYS A 9 4.18 7.80 -9.67
CA LYS A 9 3.51 6.51 -9.53
C LYS A 9 3.84 5.90 -8.18
N ILE A 10 2.81 5.44 -7.48
CA ILE A 10 2.94 4.72 -6.20
C ILE A 10 2.26 3.37 -6.26
N GLY A 11 2.94 2.33 -5.79
CA GLY A 11 2.38 1.00 -5.69
C GLY A 11 1.53 0.85 -4.42
N ILE A 12 0.34 0.28 -4.54
CA ILE A 12 -0.52 -0.04 -3.40
C ILE A 12 -0.55 -1.55 -3.23
N ILE A 13 -0.22 -2.02 -2.03
CA ILE A 13 -0.25 -3.43 -1.65
C ILE A 13 -1.14 -3.66 -0.43
N THR A 14 -1.59 -4.89 -0.24
CA THR A 14 -2.36 -5.33 0.94
C THR A 14 -1.54 -6.34 1.73
N PRO A 15 -0.61 -5.90 2.61
CA PRO A 15 0.35 -6.81 3.25
C PRO A 15 -0.24 -7.62 4.40
N SER A 16 -1.36 -7.19 4.95
CA SER A 16 -1.97 -7.70 6.19
C SER A 16 -3.37 -8.25 5.94
N ASN A 17 -4.38 -7.72 6.62
CA ASN A 17 -5.77 -8.13 6.39
C ASN A 17 -6.22 -7.80 4.96
N PHE A 18 -7.20 -8.54 4.45
CA PHE A 18 -7.79 -8.23 3.15
C PHE A 18 -8.45 -6.84 3.15
N LEU A 19 -8.41 -6.18 2.00
CA LEU A 19 -9.09 -4.93 1.78
C LEU A 19 -10.56 -5.20 1.41
N ASP A 20 -11.47 -4.84 2.29
CA ASP A 20 -12.90 -4.99 2.01
C ASP A 20 -13.40 -3.83 1.15
N TYR A 21 -13.29 -4.02 -0.16
CA TYR A 21 -13.74 -3.03 -1.15
C TYR A 21 -15.26 -3.04 -1.37
N GLN A 22 -15.97 -4.00 -0.77
CA GLN A 22 -17.43 -4.13 -0.91
C GLN A 22 -18.19 -3.47 0.25
N THR A 23 -17.52 -3.19 1.36
CA THR A 23 -18.15 -2.48 2.48
C THR A 23 -18.42 -1.03 2.10
N PRO A 24 -19.69 -0.61 2.03
CA PRO A 24 -20.02 0.78 1.73
C PRO A 24 -19.44 1.72 2.78
N LEU A 25 -18.98 2.88 2.34
CA LEU A 25 -18.63 3.96 3.25
C LEU A 25 -19.84 4.45 4.03
N ASP A 26 -19.59 4.86 5.25
CA ASP A 26 -20.58 5.61 6.04
C ASP A 26 -21.12 6.80 5.23
N PRO A 27 -22.45 6.97 5.14
CA PRO A 27 -23.06 8.01 4.31
C PRO A 27 -22.65 9.44 4.68
N GLU A 28 -22.42 9.73 5.97
CA GLU A 28 -22.02 11.06 6.44
C GLU A 28 -20.56 11.34 6.05
N LEU A 29 -19.67 10.34 6.21
CA LEU A 29 -18.30 10.44 5.76
C LEU A 29 -18.22 10.67 4.26
N LYS A 30 -19.00 9.91 3.47
CA LYS A 30 -19.06 10.05 2.01
C LYS A 30 -19.53 11.44 1.59
N ALA A 31 -20.59 11.95 2.21
CA ALA A 31 -21.10 13.29 1.95
C ALA A 31 -20.09 14.39 2.30
N SER A 32 -19.38 14.25 3.44
CA SER A 32 -18.33 15.18 3.86
C SER A 32 -17.16 15.21 2.87
N LEU A 33 -16.72 14.07 2.37
CA LEU A 33 -15.64 13.97 1.39
C LEU A 33 -16.03 14.59 0.04
N ALA A 34 -17.25 14.33 -0.44
CA ALA A 34 -17.76 14.92 -1.66
C ALA A 34 -17.85 16.46 -1.55
N HIS A 35 -18.32 16.97 -0.41
CA HIS A 35 -18.46 18.40 -0.17
C HIS A 35 -17.13 19.10 -0.01
N ASN A 36 -16.22 18.58 0.82
CA ASN A 36 -15.01 19.28 1.22
C ASN A 36 -13.83 19.06 0.28
N ARG A 37 -13.79 17.95 -0.47
CA ARG A 37 -12.65 17.55 -1.31
C ARG A 37 -12.99 17.20 -2.74
N GLY A 38 -14.27 17.20 -3.12
CA GLY A 38 -14.72 16.75 -4.42
C GLY A 38 -14.54 15.24 -4.66
N ILE A 39 -14.25 14.48 -3.62
CA ILE A 39 -14.06 13.04 -3.70
C ILE A 39 -15.43 12.35 -3.52
N ASN A 40 -15.78 11.46 -4.44
CA ASN A 40 -17.04 10.71 -4.38
C ASN A 40 -16.80 9.19 -4.50
N PRO A 41 -16.15 8.58 -3.51
CA PRO A 41 -15.85 7.16 -3.54
C PRO A 41 -17.12 6.30 -3.35
N ARG A 42 -17.12 5.12 -3.96
CA ARG A 42 -18.20 4.13 -3.76
C ARG A 42 -18.00 3.32 -2.47
N ASP A 43 -16.75 3.05 -2.14
CA ASP A 43 -16.34 2.27 -0.97
C ASP A 43 -14.97 2.75 -0.43
N SER A 44 -14.46 2.08 0.61
CA SER A 44 -13.21 2.45 1.26
C SER A 44 -11.96 2.26 0.39
N ALA A 45 -12.00 1.35 -0.57
CA ALA A 45 -10.88 1.16 -1.51
C ALA A 45 -10.83 2.31 -2.53
N ASP A 46 -12.00 2.67 -3.09
CA ASP A 46 -12.14 3.85 -3.94
C ASP A 46 -11.67 5.11 -3.21
N LEU A 47 -11.99 5.23 -1.91
CA LEU A 47 -11.56 6.36 -1.11
C LEU A 47 -10.04 6.54 -1.10
N ALA A 48 -9.30 5.48 -0.83
CA ALA A 48 -7.83 5.54 -0.77
C ALA A 48 -7.24 5.96 -2.12
N VAL A 49 -7.73 5.36 -3.21
CA VAL A 49 -7.30 5.66 -4.57
C VAL A 49 -7.62 7.12 -4.95
N GLU A 50 -8.86 7.56 -4.72
CA GLU A 50 -9.27 8.93 -5.06
C GLU A 50 -8.56 9.98 -4.20
N TYR A 51 -8.30 9.68 -2.92
CA TYR A 51 -7.53 10.57 -2.07
C TYR A 51 -6.10 10.76 -2.61
N LEU A 52 -5.41 9.69 -2.98
CA LEU A 52 -4.07 9.76 -3.54
C LEU A 52 -4.04 10.50 -4.89
N LYS A 53 -5.04 10.28 -5.74
CA LYS A 53 -5.20 11.05 -6.99
C LYS A 53 -5.43 12.54 -6.72
N SER A 54 -6.19 12.89 -5.68
CA SER A 54 -6.41 14.29 -5.31
C SER A 54 -5.15 15.02 -4.84
N LEU A 55 -4.11 14.25 -4.45
CA LEU A 55 -2.77 14.76 -4.15
C LEU A 55 -1.86 14.86 -5.39
N GLY A 56 -2.39 14.60 -6.58
CA GLY A 56 -1.65 14.60 -7.84
C GLY A 56 -0.84 13.33 -8.09
N LEU A 57 -1.00 12.29 -7.27
CA LEU A 57 -0.27 11.03 -7.41
C LEU A 57 -1.00 10.06 -8.35
N GLN A 58 -0.25 9.07 -8.87
CA GLN A 58 -0.77 8.00 -9.71
C GLN A 58 -0.73 6.66 -8.96
N PRO A 59 -1.79 6.28 -8.22
CA PRO A 59 -1.84 5.01 -7.53
C PRO A 59 -1.98 3.84 -8.51
N ILE A 60 -1.10 2.85 -8.36
CA ILE A 60 -1.08 1.61 -9.10
C ILE A 60 -1.38 0.47 -8.13
N LEU A 61 -2.49 -0.19 -8.30
CA LEU A 61 -2.87 -1.33 -7.46
C LEU A 61 -2.05 -2.56 -7.80
N GLY A 62 -1.60 -3.27 -6.78
CA GLY A 62 -1.05 -4.61 -6.93
C GLY A 62 -2.10 -5.55 -7.52
N GLU A 63 -1.66 -6.60 -8.16
CA GLU A 63 -2.53 -7.59 -8.80
C GLU A 63 -3.40 -8.31 -7.78
N HIS A 64 -2.88 -8.49 -6.57
CA HIS A 64 -3.49 -9.24 -5.48
C HIS A 64 -4.12 -8.38 -4.38
N VAL A 65 -4.26 -7.06 -4.59
CA VAL A 65 -4.76 -6.12 -3.58
C VAL A 65 -6.12 -6.51 -3.02
N TYR A 66 -6.97 -7.10 -3.86
CA TYR A 66 -8.32 -7.53 -3.49
C TYR A 66 -8.45 -9.03 -3.21
N ASP A 67 -7.35 -9.75 -3.24
CA ASP A 67 -7.36 -11.17 -2.91
C ASP A 67 -7.76 -11.39 -1.46
N LYS A 68 -8.34 -12.56 -1.21
CA LYS A 68 -8.72 -12.98 0.12
C LYS A 68 -8.22 -14.40 0.40
N PHE A 69 -7.42 -14.52 1.44
CA PHE A 69 -6.97 -15.80 1.96
C PHE A 69 -7.13 -15.80 3.48
N ARG A 70 -8.21 -16.46 3.99
CA ARG A 70 -8.63 -16.37 5.39
C ARG A 70 -8.94 -14.91 5.75
N HIS A 71 -8.21 -14.33 6.72
CA HIS A 71 -8.32 -12.92 7.12
C HIS A 71 -7.32 -12.00 6.40
N MET A 72 -6.45 -12.56 5.54
CA MET A 72 -5.36 -11.84 4.88
C MET A 72 -5.71 -11.46 3.44
N GLY A 73 -5.06 -10.44 2.94
CA GLY A 73 -5.14 -9.95 1.56
C GLY A 73 -4.36 -10.82 0.58
N GLY A 74 -4.79 -12.07 0.38
CA GLY A 74 -4.10 -13.05 -0.46
C GLY A 74 -3.10 -13.93 0.30
N THR A 75 -2.51 -14.89 -0.41
CA THR A 75 -1.47 -15.75 0.15
C THR A 75 -0.20 -14.95 0.48
N PRO A 76 0.67 -15.45 1.36
CA PRO A 76 1.96 -14.78 1.63
C PRO A 76 2.77 -14.51 0.36
N GLN A 77 2.78 -15.46 -0.57
CA GLN A 77 3.48 -15.33 -1.85
C GLN A 77 2.88 -14.21 -2.71
N ASN A 78 1.55 -14.21 -2.93
CA ASN A 78 0.88 -13.19 -3.74
C ASN A 78 1.16 -11.78 -3.24
N ARG A 79 1.09 -11.57 -1.92
CA ARG A 79 1.39 -10.27 -1.30
C ARG A 79 2.84 -9.84 -1.50
N ALA A 80 3.78 -10.80 -1.41
CA ALA A 80 5.18 -10.54 -1.68
C ALA A 80 5.44 -10.28 -3.17
N ASP A 81 4.72 -10.96 -4.06
CA ASP A 81 4.87 -10.76 -5.52
C ASP A 81 4.46 -9.34 -5.92
N ASP A 82 3.37 -8.80 -5.37
CA ASP A 82 2.98 -7.41 -5.57
C ASP A 82 4.07 -6.44 -5.09
N PHE A 83 4.59 -6.65 -3.89
CA PHE A 83 5.68 -5.83 -3.35
C PHE A 83 6.92 -5.90 -4.24
N ASN A 84 7.37 -7.10 -4.57
CA ASN A 84 8.57 -7.32 -5.38
C ASN A 84 8.44 -6.72 -6.79
N LYS A 85 7.25 -6.80 -7.40
CA LYS A 85 6.95 -6.18 -8.69
C LYS A 85 7.17 -4.66 -8.62
N PHE A 86 6.63 -4.01 -7.59
CA PHE A 86 6.80 -2.57 -7.42
C PHE A 86 8.24 -2.15 -7.07
N ILE A 87 8.96 -2.96 -6.30
CA ILE A 87 10.38 -2.68 -6.01
C ILE A 87 11.24 -2.74 -7.27
N ARG A 88 10.94 -3.66 -8.19
CA ARG A 88 11.68 -3.81 -9.45
C ARG A 88 11.34 -2.74 -10.48
N ASP A 89 10.15 -2.18 -10.44
CA ASP A 89 9.70 -1.18 -11.41
C ASP A 89 10.30 0.21 -11.10
N PRO A 90 11.17 0.77 -11.97
CA PRO A 90 11.80 2.07 -11.73
C PRO A 90 10.82 3.26 -11.79
N GLU A 91 9.63 3.08 -12.37
CA GLU A 91 8.62 4.12 -12.44
C GLU A 91 7.88 4.29 -11.10
N ILE A 92 7.79 3.23 -10.29
CA ILE A 92 7.18 3.30 -8.97
C ILE A 92 8.12 4.03 -8.00
N LYS A 93 7.63 5.09 -7.38
CA LYS A 93 8.44 5.95 -6.48
C LYS A 93 8.29 5.62 -5.00
N ALA A 94 7.17 5.00 -4.63
CA ALA A 94 6.89 4.58 -3.25
C ALA A 94 5.95 3.39 -3.22
N VAL A 95 5.90 2.70 -2.08
CA VAL A 95 4.92 1.63 -1.82
C VAL A 95 4.05 2.01 -0.63
N PHE A 96 2.74 1.92 -0.80
CA PHE A 96 1.74 2.15 0.23
C PHE A 96 1.07 0.85 0.65
N CYS A 97 1.05 0.60 1.95
CA CYS A 97 0.37 -0.52 2.57
C CYS A 97 -1.08 -0.12 2.87
N SER A 98 -2.04 -0.69 2.18
CA SER A 98 -3.46 -0.29 2.28
C SER A 98 -4.11 -0.68 3.60
N THR A 99 -3.61 -1.72 4.27
CA THR A 99 -4.22 -2.26 5.49
C THR A 99 -3.19 -2.59 6.56
N GLY A 100 -3.64 -2.50 7.81
CA GLY A 100 -3.04 -3.16 8.95
C GLY A 100 -3.75 -4.48 9.27
N GLY A 101 -3.66 -4.93 10.49
CA GLY A 101 -4.30 -6.17 10.96
C GLY A 101 -3.29 -7.19 11.45
N ALA A 102 -3.17 -8.33 10.76
CA ALA A 102 -2.22 -9.38 11.10
C ALA A 102 -1.77 -10.14 9.84
N GLY A 103 -0.52 -10.60 9.83
CA GLY A 103 -0.02 -11.53 8.83
C GLY A 103 1.06 -11.00 7.89
N ALA A 104 1.50 -9.75 8.02
CA ALA A 104 2.58 -9.20 7.22
C ALA A 104 3.89 -10.00 7.37
N GLN A 105 4.15 -10.57 8.55
CA GLN A 105 5.34 -11.38 8.79
C GLN A 105 5.45 -12.60 7.87
N TYR A 106 4.34 -13.15 7.40
CA TYR A 106 4.37 -14.35 6.57
C TYR A 106 4.87 -14.10 5.14
N MET A 107 4.83 -12.84 4.66
CA MET A 107 5.37 -12.51 3.34
C MET A 107 6.89 -12.28 3.35
N LEU A 108 7.50 -12.02 4.52
CA LEU A 108 8.90 -11.63 4.63
C LEU A 108 9.89 -12.62 3.99
N PRO A 109 9.72 -13.96 4.08
CA PRO A 109 10.63 -14.91 3.42
C PRO A 109 10.63 -14.84 1.89
N TYR A 110 9.62 -14.23 1.29
CA TYR A 110 9.45 -14.15 -0.17
C TYR A 110 9.86 -12.79 -0.76
N LEU A 111 10.33 -11.86 0.10
CA LEU A 111 10.72 -10.52 -0.35
C LEU A 111 12.08 -10.51 -1.04
N ASP A 112 12.18 -9.70 -2.09
CA ASP A 112 13.41 -9.49 -2.85
C ASP A 112 14.25 -8.36 -2.22
N TYR A 113 14.89 -8.69 -1.10
CA TYR A 113 15.73 -7.72 -0.37
C TYR A 113 16.92 -7.23 -1.18
N GLU A 114 17.41 -8.01 -2.13
CA GLU A 114 18.52 -7.60 -2.98
C GLU A 114 18.12 -6.45 -3.90
N ASN A 115 16.98 -6.59 -4.59
CA ASN A 115 16.45 -5.51 -5.42
C ASN A 115 16.01 -4.31 -4.57
N LEU A 116 15.44 -4.53 -3.39
CA LEU A 116 15.09 -3.45 -2.49
C LEU A 116 16.32 -2.64 -2.04
N ARG A 117 17.45 -3.31 -1.82
CA ARG A 117 18.73 -2.65 -1.49
C ARG A 117 19.29 -1.85 -2.67
N LYS A 118 19.14 -2.36 -3.89
CA LYS A 118 19.60 -1.68 -5.12
C LYS A 118 18.70 -0.51 -5.51
N ASN A 119 17.41 -0.62 -5.24
CA ASN A 119 16.38 0.36 -5.60
C ASN A 119 15.53 0.72 -4.37
N PRO A 120 16.10 1.38 -3.35
CA PRO A 120 15.37 1.69 -2.14
C PRO A 120 14.20 2.61 -2.44
N LYS A 121 12.99 2.20 -2.04
CA LYS A 121 11.76 2.98 -2.18
C LYS A 121 11.11 3.15 -0.83
N PRO A 122 10.62 4.35 -0.49
CA PRO A 122 9.92 4.56 0.76
C PRO A 122 8.68 3.68 0.86
N ILE A 123 8.48 3.12 2.03
CA ILE A 123 7.34 2.28 2.36
C ILE A 123 6.50 3.01 3.40
N PHE A 124 5.24 3.26 3.09
CA PHE A 124 4.26 3.89 3.97
C PHE A 124 3.28 2.85 4.49
N GLY A 125 2.95 2.92 5.78
CA GLY A 125 1.99 2.02 6.39
C GLY A 125 1.91 2.18 7.90
N ILE A 126 0.93 1.52 8.52
CA ILE A 126 0.72 1.55 9.96
C ILE A 126 0.42 0.15 10.50
N SER A 127 0.47 0.01 11.83
CA SER A 127 0.08 -1.21 12.53
C SER A 127 0.90 -2.41 12.06
N ASP A 128 0.28 -3.52 11.67
CA ASP A 128 0.96 -4.76 11.23
C ASP A 128 1.89 -4.55 10.02
N ALA A 129 1.61 -3.57 9.16
CA ALA A 129 2.50 -3.19 8.06
C ALA A 129 3.89 -2.75 8.55
N SER A 130 4.01 -2.32 9.81
CA SER A 130 5.31 -1.99 10.42
C SER A 130 6.28 -3.19 10.42
N THR A 131 5.77 -4.40 10.43
CA THR A 131 6.58 -5.63 10.31
C THR A 131 7.35 -5.65 8.98
N LEU A 132 6.67 -5.33 7.87
CA LEU A 132 7.30 -5.20 6.56
C LEU A 132 8.30 -4.03 6.54
N GLN A 133 7.92 -2.88 7.11
CA GLN A 133 8.75 -1.68 7.16
C GLN A 133 10.06 -1.94 7.92
N ILE A 134 9.98 -2.56 9.10
CA ILE A 134 11.15 -2.89 9.93
C ILE A 134 12.07 -3.86 9.18
N ALA A 135 11.52 -4.92 8.58
CA ALA A 135 12.30 -5.88 7.81
C ALA A 135 12.99 -5.23 6.61
N ALA A 136 12.27 -4.41 5.84
CA ALA A 136 12.82 -3.69 4.70
C ALA A 136 13.93 -2.73 5.12
N GLN A 137 13.73 -1.96 6.18
CA GLN A 137 14.74 -1.04 6.70
C GLN A 137 15.99 -1.78 7.22
N SER A 138 15.80 -2.83 8.03
CA SER A 138 16.89 -3.55 8.67
C SER A 138 17.75 -4.35 7.68
N LEU A 139 17.13 -4.92 6.66
CA LEU A 139 17.79 -5.84 5.72
C LEU A 139 18.24 -5.17 4.42
N SER A 140 17.72 -4.00 4.09
CA SER A 140 18.06 -3.30 2.84
C SER A 140 18.35 -1.81 2.99
N GLY A 141 18.16 -1.23 4.18
CA GLY A 141 18.32 0.22 4.39
C GLY A 141 17.21 1.06 3.77
N CYS A 142 16.11 0.43 3.34
CA CYS A 142 14.99 1.11 2.70
C CYS A 142 14.31 2.08 3.68
N PRO A 143 14.06 3.33 3.30
CA PRO A 143 13.34 4.25 4.18
C PRO A 143 11.90 3.81 4.38
N SER A 144 11.41 3.95 5.59
CA SER A 144 10.02 3.63 5.92
C SER A 144 9.37 4.72 6.78
N TYR A 145 8.08 4.91 6.59
CA TYR A 145 7.31 5.95 7.26
C TYR A 145 6.07 5.32 7.89
N ASN A 146 5.93 5.48 9.19
CA ASN A 146 4.77 4.98 9.91
C ASN A 146 3.70 6.09 9.94
N GLY A 147 2.59 5.83 9.27
CA GLY A 147 1.49 6.77 9.09
C GLY A 147 1.18 7.04 7.60
N PHE A 148 0.17 7.88 7.38
CA PHE A 148 -0.28 8.36 6.08
C PHE A 148 -0.42 9.88 6.10
#